data_5ba2c41555a246fade624f6e90d05b27
#
_entry.id   5ba2c41555a246fade624f6e90d05b27
#
_cell.length_a   1.000
_cell.length_b   1.000
_cell.length_c   1.000
_cell.angle_alpha   90.00
_cell.angle_beta   90.00
_cell.angle_gamma   90.00
#
_symmetry.space_group_name_H-M   'P 1'
#
loop_
_entity.id
_entity.type
_entity.pdbx_description
1 polymer ?
#
loop_
_entity_poly.entity_id
_entity_poly.type
_entity_poly.pdbx_seq_one_letter_code
_entity_poly.pdbx_strand_id
1 'polypeptide(L)'
;KPCPVDIDFGDVTIAMRNLLRKQGKQKFNLGTAAAMTFLTIKDPMFIKGIREVMIRFGYAAQNKLYKLGKSLHLIQDQVAHPPATVHKPAVRTQIINFINKPMPGNLPKRSARALLDIEDDKVIPVIRNPKLSAEESEAVFYFPGCGSERLFSQVGLATQAMLYEVGATTVLPPGYLCCGYPQTSGGHEDKGQRITTDNRVLFHRVANTLNYLDIKTVIVSCGTCMDQLQKYQFERIFPGCRLLDIHEYLMEKGVKLEGVEGTRYMYHDPCHTPMKTYAPLKVTSELMGTKVPLNDRCCGESGTLAVTRPDISTQVRFRKQEELEKGTSELRADGFNGQIKVLTSCPSCLQGLSRFRDDTGEEADYIVVELAKHLLGDNWMADYVSRANTGSIERVLL
;
A
#
# COMPACT_ATOMS: atom_id res chain seq x y z
N LYS A 1 -9.90 2.78 -20.00
CA LYS A 1 -11.03 3.57 -19.45
C LYS A 1 -12.30 3.22 -20.23
N PRO A 2 -13.43 2.91 -19.60
CA PRO A 2 -14.67 2.49 -20.30
C PRO A 2 -15.45 3.67 -20.93
N CYS A 3 -15.04 4.91 -20.69
CA CYS A 3 -15.75 6.10 -21.20
C CYS A 3 -15.24 6.48 -22.60
N PRO A 4 -16.09 6.48 -23.64
CA PRO A 4 -15.67 6.81 -25.01
C PRO A 4 -15.29 8.28 -25.20
N VAL A 5 -15.66 9.17 -24.28
CA VAL A 5 -15.31 10.59 -24.28
C VAL A 5 -14.28 10.95 -23.19
N ASP A 6 -13.57 9.97 -22.70
CA ASP A 6 -12.45 10.07 -21.74
C ASP A 6 -12.78 10.82 -20.43
N ILE A 7 -14.03 10.73 -19.95
CA ILE A 7 -14.39 11.28 -18.64
C ILE A 7 -13.78 10.41 -17.55
N ASP A 8 -13.00 11.04 -16.66
CA ASP A 8 -12.53 10.39 -15.45
C ASP A 8 -13.61 10.43 -14.36
N PHE A 9 -14.30 9.30 -14.17
CA PHE A 9 -15.33 9.18 -13.14
C PHE A 9 -14.80 9.32 -11.70
N GLY A 10 -13.52 9.11 -11.48
CA GLY A 10 -12.85 9.37 -10.20
C GLY A 10 -12.89 10.84 -9.87
N ASP A 11 -12.46 11.69 -10.80
CA ASP A 11 -12.47 13.15 -10.65
C ASP A 11 -13.88 13.70 -10.50
N VAL A 12 -14.84 13.24 -11.32
CA VAL A 12 -16.25 13.59 -11.18
C VAL A 12 -16.79 13.25 -9.80
N THR A 13 -16.45 12.06 -9.28
CA THR A 13 -16.88 11.63 -7.95
C THR A 13 -16.27 12.50 -6.83
N ILE A 14 -15.01 12.87 -6.95
CA ILE A 14 -14.33 13.77 -5.99
C ILE A 14 -14.97 15.15 -6.03
N ALA A 15 -15.20 15.72 -7.21
CA ALA A 15 -15.87 17.01 -7.38
C ALA A 15 -17.29 17.02 -6.78
N MET A 16 -18.06 15.95 -7.01
CA MET A 16 -19.39 15.79 -6.44
C MET A 16 -19.35 15.69 -4.90
N ARG A 17 -18.42 14.95 -4.33
CA ARG A 17 -18.26 14.87 -2.87
C ARG A 17 -17.91 16.22 -2.25
N ASN A 18 -17.02 16.99 -2.89
CA ASN A 18 -16.70 18.35 -2.47
C ASN A 18 -17.90 19.28 -2.53
N LEU A 19 -18.70 19.21 -3.61
CA LEU A 19 -19.93 20.00 -3.76
C LEU A 19 -20.94 19.66 -2.66
N LEU A 20 -21.22 18.38 -2.42
CA LEU A 20 -22.16 17.93 -1.39
C LEU A 20 -21.71 18.38 0.01
N ARG A 21 -20.40 18.36 0.27
CA ARG A 21 -19.85 18.87 1.54
C ARG A 21 -20.05 20.38 1.67
N LYS A 22 -19.71 21.16 0.65
CA LYS A 22 -19.92 22.63 0.64
C LYS A 22 -21.38 23.01 0.86
N GLN A 23 -22.31 22.16 0.39
CA GLN A 23 -23.75 22.35 0.57
C GLN A 23 -24.29 21.79 1.91
N GLY A 24 -23.44 21.25 2.78
CA GLY A 24 -23.86 20.62 4.06
C GLY A 24 -24.67 19.32 3.88
N LYS A 25 -24.70 18.74 2.69
CA LYS A 25 -25.48 17.53 2.35
C LYS A 25 -24.69 16.22 2.55
N GLN A 26 -23.40 16.29 2.83
CA GLN A 26 -22.59 15.09 3.10
C GLN A 26 -22.95 14.53 4.47
N LYS A 27 -23.42 13.29 4.51
CA LYS A 27 -23.74 12.59 5.76
C LYS A 27 -22.47 12.21 6.50
N PHE A 28 -22.43 12.46 7.81
CA PHE A 28 -21.34 12.03 8.67
C PHE A 28 -21.30 10.51 8.77
N ASN A 29 -20.09 9.93 8.68
CA ASN A 29 -19.84 8.51 8.88
C ASN A 29 -18.67 8.34 9.85
N LEU A 30 -18.95 7.76 11.03
CA LEU A 30 -17.97 7.58 12.11
C LEU A 30 -16.77 6.72 11.67
N GLY A 31 -17.03 5.63 10.91
CA GLY A 31 -15.96 4.76 10.40
C GLY A 31 -15.01 5.48 9.46
N THR A 32 -15.57 6.31 8.55
CA THR A 32 -14.75 7.16 7.66
C THR A 32 -13.96 8.19 8.47
N ALA A 33 -14.58 8.85 9.44
CA ALA A 33 -13.91 9.86 10.28
C ALA A 33 -12.75 9.23 11.07
N ALA A 34 -12.97 8.07 11.70
CA ALA A 34 -11.92 7.34 12.43
C ALA A 34 -10.77 6.91 11.51
N ALA A 35 -11.08 6.35 10.34
CA ALA A 35 -10.07 5.95 9.36
C ALA A 35 -9.25 7.16 8.86
N MET A 36 -9.91 8.29 8.54
CA MET A 36 -9.22 9.51 8.11
C MET A 36 -8.33 10.08 9.20
N THR A 37 -8.77 10.04 10.46
CA THR A 37 -7.95 10.44 11.62
C THR A 37 -6.71 9.56 11.74
N PHE A 38 -6.87 8.24 11.69
CA PHE A 38 -5.73 7.31 11.74
C PHE A 38 -4.71 7.54 10.61
N LEU A 39 -5.18 7.86 9.40
CA LEU A 39 -4.29 8.10 8.26
C LEU A 39 -3.54 9.44 8.33
N THR A 40 -4.00 10.40 9.11
CA THR A 40 -3.43 11.75 9.16
C THR A 40 -2.76 12.12 10.48
N ILE A 41 -2.99 11.34 11.54
CA ILE A 41 -2.36 11.59 12.84
C ILE A 41 -0.84 11.43 12.73
N LYS A 42 -0.08 12.33 13.40
CA LYS A 42 1.39 12.33 13.33
C LYS A 42 2.03 11.79 14.62
N ASP A 43 1.33 11.86 15.73
CA ASP A 43 1.83 11.47 17.05
C ASP A 43 2.08 9.95 17.12
N PRO A 44 3.32 9.51 17.45
CA PRO A 44 3.68 8.09 17.52
C PRO A 44 2.89 7.31 18.56
N MET A 45 2.59 7.91 19.71
CA MET A 45 1.88 7.23 20.80
C MET A 45 0.44 6.90 20.39
N PHE A 46 -0.25 7.84 19.75
CA PHE A 46 -1.59 7.60 19.21
C PHE A 46 -1.58 6.59 18.08
N ILE A 47 -0.60 6.64 17.17
CA ILE A 47 -0.45 5.65 16.10
C ILE A 47 -0.27 4.25 16.69
N LYS A 48 0.62 4.09 17.69
CA LYS A 48 0.83 2.82 18.38
C LYS A 48 -0.47 2.31 19.03
N GLY A 49 -1.18 3.15 19.78
CA GLY A 49 -2.43 2.79 20.46
C GLY A 49 -3.53 2.38 19.48
N ILE A 50 -3.78 3.20 18.45
CA ILE A 50 -4.82 2.89 17.44
C ILE A 50 -4.44 1.63 16.65
N ARG A 51 -3.16 1.47 16.28
CA ARG A 51 -2.68 0.29 15.58
C ARG A 51 -2.90 -0.99 16.41
N GLU A 52 -2.57 -0.96 17.69
CA GLU A 52 -2.77 -2.09 18.59
C GLU A 52 -4.25 -2.46 18.71
N VAL A 53 -5.12 -1.48 18.92
CA VAL A 53 -6.57 -1.69 18.98
C VAL A 53 -7.11 -2.21 17.66
N MET A 54 -6.73 -1.62 16.53
CA MET A 54 -7.29 -1.99 15.22
C MET A 54 -6.77 -3.34 14.75
N ILE A 55 -5.45 -3.60 14.82
CA ILE A 55 -4.84 -4.83 14.29
C ILE A 55 -5.00 -5.97 15.29
N ARG A 56 -4.62 -5.77 16.55
CA ARG A 56 -4.61 -6.85 17.53
C ARG A 56 -6.02 -7.26 17.96
N PHE A 57 -6.86 -6.29 18.28
CA PHE A 57 -8.22 -6.57 18.75
C PHE A 57 -9.24 -6.56 17.59
N GLY A 58 -9.22 -5.53 16.73
CA GLY A 58 -10.22 -5.37 15.67
C GLY A 58 -10.15 -6.49 14.64
N TYR A 59 -8.97 -6.80 14.11
CA TYR A 59 -8.80 -7.89 13.14
C TYR A 59 -9.01 -9.26 13.78
N ALA A 60 -8.52 -9.46 15.02
CA ALA A 60 -8.76 -10.72 15.73
C ALA A 60 -10.25 -10.95 16.04
N ALA A 61 -10.97 -9.91 16.44
CA ALA A 61 -12.40 -9.98 16.67
C ALA A 61 -13.17 -10.27 15.37
N GLN A 62 -12.83 -9.58 14.29
CA GLN A 62 -13.43 -9.80 12.97
C GLN A 62 -13.17 -11.22 12.47
N ASN A 63 -11.95 -11.74 12.62
CA ASN A 63 -11.61 -13.10 12.24
C ASN A 63 -12.34 -14.16 13.11
N LYS A 64 -12.57 -13.89 14.39
CA LYS A 64 -13.39 -14.76 15.25
C LYS A 64 -14.86 -14.75 14.80
N LEU A 65 -15.41 -13.58 14.50
CA LEU A 65 -16.78 -13.45 13.98
C LEU A 65 -16.94 -14.12 12.63
N TYR A 66 -15.94 -14.02 11.74
CA TYR A 66 -15.91 -14.75 10.47
C TYR A 66 -15.97 -16.28 10.70
N LYS A 67 -15.08 -16.82 11.56
CA LYS A 67 -15.07 -18.26 11.88
C LYS A 67 -16.38 -18.73 12.51
N LEU A 68 -16.94 -17.94 13.42
CA LEU A 68 -18.25 -18.23 14.02
C LEU A 68 -19.36 -18.20 12.97
N GLY A 69 -19.36 -17.21 12.08
CA GLY A 69 -20.31 -17.11 10.97
C GLY A 69 -20.25 -18.32 10.01
N LYS A 70 -19.03 -18.80 9.71
CA LYS A 70 -18.83 -20.06 8.96
C LYS A 70 -19.39 -21.28 9.71
N SER A 71 -19.05 -21.43 10.98
CA SER A 71 -19.53 -22.54 11.83
C SER A 71 -21.05 -22.58 11.97
N LEU A 72 -21.70 -21.41 12.00
CA LEU A 72 -23.17 -21.29 12.07
C LEU A 72 -23.85 -21.31 10.68
N HIS A 73 -23.12 -21.57 9.59
CA HIS A 73 -23.61 -21.56 8.21
C HIS A 73 -24.27 -20.24 7.79
N LEU A 74 -23.94 -19.13 8.48
CA LEU A 74 -24.37 -17.77 8.11
C LEU A 74 -23.52 -17.18 6.98
N ILE A 75 -22.32 -17.72 6.76
CA ILE A 75 -21.38 -17.38 5.69
C ILE A 75 -21.22 -18.65 4.84
N GLN A 76 -21.61 -18.57 3.57
CA GLN A 76 -21.49 -19.67 2.62
C GLN A 76 -20.08 -19.69 2.00
N ASP A 77 -19.53 -20.88 1.76
CA ASP A 77 -18.22 -21.06 1.10
C ASP A 77 -18.27 -20.66 -0.37
N GLN A 78 -19.39 -20.92 -1.05
CA GLN A 78 -19.66 -20.38 -2.39
C GLN A 78 -20.59 -19.18 -2.27
N VAL A 79 -20.08 -18.03 -2.67
CA VAL A 79 -20.87 -16.79 -2.68
C VAL A 79 -21.85 -16.87 -3.86
N ALA A 80 -23.14 -17.01 -3.56
CA ALA A 80 -24.16 -16.71 -4.56
C ALA A 80 -23.98 -15.27 -5.06
N HIS A 81 -24.29 -15.03 -6.35
CA HIS A 81 -24.19 -13.68 -6.92
C HIS A 81 -24.91 -12.66 -6.01
N PRO A 82 -24.20 -11.70 -5.40
CA PRO A 82 -24.82 -10.81 -4.44
C PRO A 82 -25.87 -9.93 -5.16
N PRO A 83 -27.04 -9.68 -4.54
CA PRO A 83 -28.08 -8.88 -5.14
C PRO A 83 -27.60 -7.44 -5.38
N ALA A 84 -28.12 -6.81 -6.45
CA ALA A 84 -27.82 -5.41 -6.74
C ALA A 84 -28.25 -4.52 -5.57
N THR A 85 -27.38 -3.58 -5.17
CA THR A 85 -27.63 -2.66 -4.05
C THR A 85 -28.14 -1.34 -4.59
N VAL A 86 -29.46 -1.12 -4.52
CA VAL A 86 -30.08 0.15 -4.94
C VAL A 86 -30.10 1.18 -3.79
N HIS A 87 -30.21 0.69 -2.54
CA HIS A 87 -30.26 1.50 -1.32
C HIS A 87 -29.20 1.03 -0.33
N LYS A 88 -28.95 1.80 0.73
CA LYS A 88 -28.10 1.35 1.83
C LYS A 88 -28.85 0.27 2.62
N PRO A 89 -28.36 -0.99 2.66
CA PRO A 89 -29.02 -2.06 3.36
C PRO A 89 -29.07 -1.85 4.88
N ALA A 90 -29.90 -2.66 5.55
CA ALA A 90 -29.98 -2.67 7.00
C ALA A 90 -28.63 -2.97 7.66
N VAL A 91 -28.43 -2.49 8.90
CA VAL A 91 -27.16 -2.64 9.64
C VAL A 91 -26.75 -4.11 9.76
N ARG A 92 -27.70 -5.03 10.00
CA ARG A 92 -27.45 -6.48 10.03
C ARG A 92 -26.77 -6.98 8.75
N THR A 93 -27.29 -6.58 7.59
CA THR A 93 -26.74 -6.95 6.28
C THR A 93 -25.33 -6.37 6.10
N GLN A 94 -25.10 -5.14 6.55
CA GLN A 94 -23.76 -4.52 6.50
C GLN A 94 -22.76 -5.30 7.37
N ILE A 95 -23.15 -5.72 8.56
CA ILE A 95 -22.29 -6.53 9.45
C ILE A 95 -21.96 -7.87 8.80
N ILE A 96 -22.93 -8.58 8.24
CA ILE A 96 -22.72 -9.87 7.55
C ILE A 96 -21.72 -9.67 6.37
N ASN A 97 -21.93 -8.64 5.56
CA ASN A 97 -21.02 -8.34 4.44
C ASN A 97 -19.61 -7.93 4.90
N PHE A 98 -19.47 -7.32 6.07
CA PHE A 98 -18.17 -6.97 6.63
C PHE A 98 -17.39 -8.18 7.13
N ILE A 99 -18.09 -9.15 7.74
CA ILE A 99 -17.47 -10.35 8.31
C ILE A 99 -17.40 -11.54 7.33
N ASN A 100 -17.92 -11.43 6.13
CA ASN A 100 -17.99 -12.55 5.17
C ASN A 100 -16.63 -13.04 4.62
N LYS A 101 -15.55 -12.29 4.85
CA LYS A 101 -14.19 -12.67 4.53
C LYS A 101 -13.25 -12.23 5.67
N PRO A 102 -12.18 -13.01 5.97
CA PRO A 102 -11.28 -12.71 7.07
C PRO A 102 -10.46 -11.45 6.78
N MET A 103 -9.97 -10.79 7.83
CA MET A 103 -8.95 -9.74 7.70
C MET A 103 -7.56 -10.37 7.59
N PRO A 104 -6.57 -9.66 6.97
CA PRO A 104 -5.20 -10.13 6.88
C PRO A 104 -4.64 -10.52 8.24
N GLY A 105 -4.03 -11.70 8.31
CA GLY A 105 -3.25 -12.13 9.46
C GLY A 105 -1.79 -11.67 9.36
N ASN A 106 -1.00 -11.96 10.40
CA ASN A 106 0.46 -11.84 10.40
C ASN A 106 1.03 -10.45 10.06
N LEU A 107 0.30 -9.38 10.33
CA LEU A 107 0.83 -8.03 10.22
C LEU A 107 1.87 -7.76 11.31
N PRO A 108 2.98 -7.06 11.01
CA PRO A 108 3.97 -6.69 12.01
C PRO A 108 3.35 -5.96 13.20
N LYS A 109 3.77 -6.28 14.41
CA LYS A 109 3.19 -5.70 15.63
C LYS A 109 3.46 -4.19 15.78
N ARG A 110 4.61 -3.73 15.26
CA ARG A 110 5.04 -2.32 15.32
C ARG A 110 5.05 -1.71 13.92
N SER A 111 4.92 -0.39 13.85
CA SER A 111 5.12 0.38 12.62
C SER A 111 6.57 0.30 12.13
N ALA A 112 6.81 0.57 10.85
CA ALA A 112 8.16 0.56 10.29
C ALA A 112 9.09 1.53 11.04
N ARG A 113 8.62 2.76 11.31
CA ARG A 113 9.40 3.77 12.04
C ARG A 113 9.72 3.37 13.47
N ALA A 114 8.76 2.77 14.17
CA ALA A 114 8.97 2.29 15.53
C ALA A 114 9.96 1.13 15.63
N LEU A 115 10.11 0.32 14.57
CA LEU A 115 11.11 -0.74 14.48
C LEU A 115 12.52 -0.20 14.24
N LEU A 116 12.64 0.91 13.51
CA LEU A 116 13.89 1.56 13.15
C LEU A 116 14.30 2.70 14.10
N ASP A 117 13.50 2.98 15.12
CA ASP A 117 13.72 4.09 16.06
C ASP A 117 13.91 5.46 15.35
N ILE A 118 12.99 5.78 14.43
CA ILE A 118 12.98 7.00 13.62
C ILE A 118 11.61 7.70 13.64
N GLU A 119 10.95 7.68 14.79
CA GLU A 119 9.62 8.30 14.96
C GLU A 119 9.68 9.80 15.23
N ASP A 120 10.84 10.35 15.59
CA ASP A 120 11.04 11.77 15.89
C ASP A 120 10.78 12.64 14.64
N ASP A 121 9.86 13.58 14.73
CA ASP A 121 9.49 14.48 13.64
C ASP A 121 10.46 15.67 13.46
N LYS A 122 11.46 15.79 14.34
CA LYS A 122 12.56 16.77 14.24
C LYS A 122 13.81 16.21 13.60
N VAL A 123 13.80 14.92 13.26
CA VAL A 123 14.97 14.21 12.72
C VAL A 123 14.68 13.71 11.31
N ILE A 124 15.61 13.98 10.40
CA ILE A 124 15.63 13.42 9.05
C ILE A 124 16.46 12.14 9.11
N PRO A 125 15.86 10.95 8.93
CA PRO A 125 16.63 9.72 8.85
C PRO A 125 17.30 9.60 7.48
N VAL A 126 18.61 9.37 7.47
CA VAL A 126 19.40 9.02 6.28
C VAL A 126 19.97 7.63 6.49
N ILE A 127 19.55 6.68 5.66
CA ILE A 127 19.93 5.27 5.80
C ILE A 127 20.92 4.93 4.69
N ARG A 128 22.09 4.40 5.07
CA ARG A 128 23.18 4.03 4.15
C ARG A 128 23.65 2.63 4.41
N ASN A 129 24.09 1.95 3.36
CA ASN A 129 24.84 0.72 3.50
C ASN A 129 26.31 1.06 3.80
N PRO A 130 26.83 0.74 5.00
CA PRO A 130 28.18 1.14 5.38
C PRO A 130 29.29 0.38 4.62
N LYS A 131 28.91 -0.64 3.83
CA LYS A 131 29.85 -1.39 2.98
C LYS A 131 30.12 -0.68 1.65
N LEU A 132 29.35 0.35 1.32
CA LEU A 132 29.49 1.11 0.08
C LEU A 132 30.01 2.51 0.39
N SER A 133 30.88 3.06 -0.47
CA SER A 133 31.33 4.43 -0.37
C SER A 133 30.19 5.41 -0.69
N ALA A 134 30.29 6.64 -0.19
CA ALA A 134 29.32 7.70 -0.48
C ALA A 134 29.27 8.04 -1.98
N GLU A 135 30.39 7.88 -2.69
CA GLU A 135 30.52 8.15 -4.13
C GLU A 135 29.81 7.08 -4.99
N GLU A 136 29.68 5.86 -4.47
CA GLU A 136 28.99 4.74 -5.13
C GLU A 136 27.47 4.77 -4.91
N SER A 137 26.99 5.57 -3.96
CA SER A 137 25.60 5.57 -3.50
C SER A 137 24.80 6.72 -4.13
N GLU A 138 23.75 6.37 -4.90
CA GLU A 138 22.73 7.33 -5.33
C GLU A 138 21.86 7.75 -4.14
N ALA A 139 21.67 9.06 -3.95
CA ALA A 139 20.75 9.57 -2.93
C ALA A 139 19.31 9.57 -3.45
N VAL A 140 18.40 8.94 -2.72
CA VAL A 140 16.97 8.87 -3.03
C VAL A 140 16.13 9.41 -1.88
N PHE A 141 15.06 10.11 -2.19
CA PHE A 141 14.07 10.50 -1.20
C PHE A 141 12.90 9.50 -1.22
N TYR A 142 12.76 8.70 -0.19
CA TYR A 142 11.68 7.72 -0.10
C TYR A 142 10.50 8.26 0.71
N PHE A 143 9.34 8.39 0.07
CA PHE A 143 8.07 8.70 0.71
C PHE A 143 7.22 7.42 0.89
N PRO A 144 7.23 6.81 2.08
CA PRO A 144 6.54 5.51 2.29
C PRO A 144 5.02 5.64 2.30
N GLY A 145 4.50 6.80 2.70
CA GLY A 145 3.06 7.02 2.86
C GLY A 145 2.45 6.28 4.06
N CYS A 146 1.18 6.58 4.33
CA CYS A 146 0.51 6.08 5.54
C CYS A 146 0.23 4.57 5.53
N GLY A 147 0.01 3.96 4.36
CA GLY A 147 -0.26 2.52 4.23
C GLY A 147 0.96 1.67 4.58
N SER A 148 2.10 1.96 3.96
CA SER A 148 3.35 1.21 4.11
C SER A 148 4.06 1.46 5.43
N GLU A 149 3.81 2.57 6.11
CA GLU A 149 4.40 2.83 7.42
C GLU A 149 3.53 2.35 8.57
N ARG A 150 2.23 2.66 8.52
CA ARG A 150 1.36 2.51 9.69
C ARG A 150 0.64 1.19 9.74
N LEU A 151 0.26 0.61 8.62
CA LEU A 151 -0.54 -0.61 8.56
C LEU A 151 0.29 -1.81 8.08
N PHE A 152 0.84 -1.72 6.89
CA PHE A 152 1.63 -2.78 6.26
C PHE A 152 3.12 -2.46 6.38
N SER A 153 3.64 -2.46 7.61
CA SER A 153 5.04 -2.10 7.92
C SER A 153 6.05 -2.94 7.13
N GLN A 154 5.71 -4.18 6.77
CA GLN A 154 6.54 -5.02 5.94
C GLN A 154 6.78 -4.42 4.55
N VAL A 155 5.84 -3.67 3.98
CA VAL A 155 6.04 -3.01 2.67
C VAL A 155 7.07 -1.89 2.78
N GLY A 156 6.93 -1.04 3.80
CA GLY A 156 7.89 0.04 4.04
C GLY A 156 9.28 -0.45 4.38
N LEU A 157 9.38 -1.52 5.18
CA LEU A 157 10.67 -2.14 5.54
C LEU A 157 11.30 -2.87 4.35
N ALA A 158 10.53 -3.60 3.55
CA ALA A 158 11.04 -4.27 2.35
C ALA A 158 11.55 -3.25 1.32
N THR A 159 10.82 -2.14 1.13
CA THR A 159 11.28 -1.05 0.27
C THR A 159 12.63 -0.51 0.74
N GLN A 160 12.77 -0.21 2.03
CA GLN A 160 14.03 0.29 2.59
C GLN A 160 15.15 -0.76 2.54
N ALA A 161 14.84 -2.03 2.82
CA ALA A 161 15.81 -3.12 2.74
C ALA A 161 16.34 -3.29 1.31
N MET A 162 15.46 -3.27 0.32
CA MET A 162 15.86 -3.40 -1.07
C MET A 162 16.66 -2.18 -1.57
N LEU A 163 16.27 -0.95 -1.16
CA LEU A 163 17.08 0.25 -1.43
C LEU A 163 18.47 0.17 -0.81
N TYR A 164 18.55 -0.36 0.42
CA TYR A 164 19.82 -0.58 1.12
C TYR A 164 20.71 -1.60 0.39
N GLU A 165 20.15 -2.70 -0.10
CA GLU A 165 20.92 -3.74 -0.79
C GLU A 165 21.40 -3.29 -2.18
N VAL A 166 20.63 -2.47 -2.90
CA VAL A 166 21.07 -1.88 -4.17
C VAL A 166 22.00 -0.68 -3.99
N GLY A 167 22.36 -0.33 -2.76
CA GLY A 167 23.33 0.70 -2.44
C GLY A 167 22.80 2.13 -2.44
N ALA A 168 21.49 2.34 -2.43
CA ALA A 168 20.93 3.69 -2.37
C ALA A 168 21.09 4.31 -0.98
N THR A 169 21.51 5.57 -0.93
CA THR A 169 21.40 6.40 0.28
C THR A 169 19.96 6.89 0.41
N THR A 170 19.21 6.31 1.32
CA THR A 170 17.77 6.55 1.47
C THR A 170 17.48 7.64 2.48
N VAL A 171 16.93 8.75 2.03
CA VAL A 171 16.45 9.85 2.87
C VAL A 171 14.95 9.67 3.11
N LEU A 172 14.52 9.63 4.36
CA LEU A 172 13.11 9.59 4.75
C LEU A 172 12.65 10.96 5.23
N PRO A 173 11.40 11.36 4.96
CA PRO A 173 10.85 12.55 5.60
C PRO A 173 10.78 12.36 7.12
N PRO A 174 10.93 13.42 7.94
CA PRO A 174 10.80 13.31 9.39
C PRO A 174 9.36 12.99 9.82
N GLY A 175 9.21 12.14 10.79
CA GLY A 175 7.93 11.75 11.38
C GLY A 175 6.96 11.04 10.42
N TYR A 176 5.76 10.83 10.89
CA TYR A 176 4.70 10.16 10.10
C TYR A 176 3.95 11.13 9.21
N LEU A 177 3.93 10.87 7.90
CA LEU A 177 3.24 11.71 6.92
C LEU A 177 2.14 10.96 6.16
N CYS A 178 1.21 11.73 5.63
CA CYS A 178 0.21 11.30 4.66
C CYS A 178 0.35 12.17 3.41
N CYS A 179 0.12 11.61 2.22
CA CYS A 179 0.18 12.38 0.98
C CYS A 179 -0.99 13.36 0.79
N GLY A 180 -2.07 13.26 1.59
CA GLY A 180 -3.27 14.07 1.47
C GLY A 180 -4.37 13.47 0.57
N TYR A 181 -4.07 12.46 -0.24
CA TYR A 181 -5.05 11.84 -1.14
C TYR A 181 -6.32 11.35 -0.43
N PRO A 182 -6.26 10.66 0.73
CA PRO A 182 -7.46 10.20 1.42
C PRO A 182 -8.44 11.34 1.75
N GLN A 183 -7.93 12.50 2.12
CA GLN A 183 -8.75 13.67 2.41
C GLN A 183 -9.39 14.22 1.11
N THR A 184 -8.60 14.40 0.07
CA THR A 184 -9.07 14.87 -1.24
C THR A 184 -10.15 13.94 -1.80
N SER A 185 -9.88 12.63 -1.83
CA SER A 185 -10.84 11.64 -2.36
C SER A 185 -12.11 11.53 -1.52
N GLY A 186 -12.05 11.85 -0.22
CA GLY A 186 -13.20 11.93 0.68
C GLY A 186 -14.06 13.18 0.51
N GLY A 187 -13.70 14.11 -0.38
CA GLY A 187 -14.38 15.38 -0.56
C GLY A 187 -13.94 16.49 0.40
N HIS A 188 -12.78 16.33 1.03
CA HIS A 188 -12.15 17.34 1.89
C HIS A 188 -10.93 17.94 1.20
N GLU A 189 -11.14 18.54 0.04
CA GLU A 189 -10.08 19.09 -0.81
C GLU A 189 -9.21 20.13 -0.06
N ASP A 190 -9.83 21.01 0.71
CA ASP A 190 -9.18 22.00 1.57
C ASP A 190 -8.18 21.35 2.55
N LYS A 191 -8.57 20.23 3.18
CA LYS A 191 -7.69 19.50 4.09
C LYS A 191 -6.58 18.78 3.33
N GLY A 192 -6.91 18.18 2.17
CA GLY A 192 -5.92 17.57 1.29
C GLY A 192 -4.88 18.57 0.81
N GLN A 193 -5.33 19.76 0.39
CA GLN A 193 -4.45 20.85 -0.05
C GLN A 193 -3.55 21.36 1.08
N ARG A 194 -4.09 21.50 2.30
CA ARG A 194 -3.28 21.89 3.47
C ARG A 194 -2.16 20.87 3.72
N ILE A 195 -2.48 19.56 3.74
CA ILE A 195 -1.49 18.51 3.92
C ILE A 195 -0.40 18.58 2.82
N THR A 196 -0.80 18.79 1.56
CA THR A 196 0.14 18.94 0.45
C THR A 196 1.07 20.13 0.66
N THR A 197 0.53 21.27 1.09
CA THR A 197 1.33 22.50 1.34
C THR A 197 2.30 22.30 2.51
N ASP A 198 1.82 21.76 3.64
CA ASP A 198 2.64 21.49 4.82
C ASP A 198 3.79 20.53 4.50
N ASN A 199 3.50 19.47 3.76
CA ASN A 199 4.54 18.52 3.34
C ASN A 199 5.55 19.15 2.37
N ARG A 200 5.11 19.98 1.42
CA ARG A 200 6.03 20.68 0.51
C ARG A 200 6.97 21.59 1.27
N VAL A 201 6.45 22.36 2.23
CA VAL A 201 7.31 23.21 3.09
C VAL A 201 8.32 22.36 3.85
N LEU A 202 7.88 21.24 4.42
CA LEU A 202 8.76 20.31 5.11
C LEU A 202 9.85 19.74 4.19
N PHE A 203 9.49 19.34 2.97
CA PHE A 203 10.45 18.78 2.01
C PHE A 203 11.45 19.82 1.50
N HIS A 204 11.08 21.08 1.35
CA HIS A 204 12.04 22.16 1.10
C HIS A 204 13.03 22.33 2.26
N ARG A 205 12.56 22.20 3.51
CA ARG A 205 13.48 22.22 4.67
C ARG A 205 14.43 21.03 4.63
N VAL A 206 13.93 19.81 4.34
CA VAL A 206 14.78 18.63 4.17
C VAL A 206 15.82 18.85 3.08
N ALA A 207 15.42 19.35 1.91
CA ALA A 207 16.33 19.63 0.80
C ALA A 207 17.42 20.65 1.18
N ASN A 208 17.05 21.70 1.92
CA ASN A 208 18.00 22.70 2.39
C ASN A 208 18.95 22.16 3.46
N THR A 209 18.46 21.33 4.39
CA THR A 209 19.27 20.72 5.44
C THR A 209 20.27 19.70 4.86
N LEU A 210 19.85 18.94 3.86
CA LEU A 210 20.65 17.92 3.19
C LEU A 210 21.18 18.40 1.82
N ASN A 211 21.51 19.67 1.67
CA ASN A 211 21.96 20.28 0.42
C ASN A 211 23.26 19.68 -0.14
N TYR A 212 23.99 18.93 0.65
CA TYR A 212 25.17 18.17 0.24
C TYR A 212 24.81 16.82 -0.44
N LEU A 213 23.55 16.41 -0.42
CA LEU A 213 23.06 15.21 -1.11
C LEU A 213 22.37 15.63 -2.42
N ASP A 214 22.84 15.09 -3.54
CA ASP A 214 22.21 15.30 -4.84
C ASP A 214 21.04 14.30 -5.06
N ILE A 215 19.86 14.63 -4.50
CA ILE A 215 18.68 13.78 -4.61
C ILE A 215 18.04 13.94 -5.99
N LYS A 216 18.19 12.93 -6.85
CA LYS A 216 17.63 12.90 -8.22
C LYS A 216 16.43 11.96 -8.38
N THR A 217 16.13 11.17 -7.38
CA THR A 217 15.00 10.22 -7.46
C THR A 217 14.16 10.30 -6.19
N VAL A 218 12.87 10.53 -6.37
CA VAL A 218 11.85 10.41 -5.31
C VAL A 218 11.15 9.07 -5.48
N ILE A 219 11.17 8.24 -4.46
CA ILE A 219 10.61 6.87 -4.48
C ILE A 219 9.29 6.83 -3.71
N VAL A 220 8.33 6.10 -4.25
CA VAL A 220 7.07 5.77 -3.58
C VAL A 220 6.81 4.26 -3.63
N SER A 221 5.95 3.78 -2.72
CA SER A 221 5.49 2.39 -2.68
C SER A 221 3.96 2.31 -2.56
N CYS A 222 3.24 3.19 -3.27
CA CYS A 222 1.78 3.23 -3.21
C CYS A 222 1.22 4.07 -4.36
N GLY A 223 0.28 3.52 -5.13
CA GLY A 223 -0.29 4.20 -6.30
C GLY A 223 -1.05 5.48 -5.96
N THR A 224 -1.81 5.50 -4.86
CA THR A 224 -2.50 6.74 -4.44
C THR A 224 -1.52 7.83 -3.99
N CYS A 225 -0.37 7.43 -3.42
CA CYS A 225 0.71 8.38 -3.13
C CYS A 225 1.35 8.89 -4.41
N MET A 226 1.60 8.02 -5.40
CA MET A 226 2.13 8.41 -6.70
C MET A 226 1.27 9.51 -7.33
N ASP A 227 -0.03 9.29 -7.49
CA ASP A 227 -0.94 10.25 -8.11
C ASP A 227 -1.03 11.60 -7.35
N GLN A 228 -0.96 11.55 -6.02
CA GLN A 228 -0.99 12.77 -5.22
C GLN A 228 0.34 13.53 -5.27
N LEU A 229 1.46 12.80 -5.21
CA LEU A 229 2.79 13.39 -5.17
C LEU A 229 3.22 14.00 -6.52
N GLN A 230 2.65 13.58 -7.65
CA GLN A 230 2.80 14.26 -8.93
C GLN A 230 2.38 15.74 -8.84
N LYS A 231 1.45 16.09 -7.96
CA LYS A 231 1.00 17.46 -7.72
C LYS A 231 1.93 18.29 -6.83
N TYR A 232 2.97 17.65 -6.22
CA TYR A 232 3.88 18.29 -5.28
C TYR A 232 4.96 19.15 -5.95
N GLN A 233 5.14 19.03 -7.27
CA GLN A 233 6.16 19.74 -8.03
C GLN A 233 7.57 19.50 -7.45
N PHE A 234 7.94 18.23 -7.29
CA PHE A 234 9.22 17.83 -6.69
C PHE A 234 10.43 18.46 -7.37
N GLU A 235 10.35 18.75 -8.66
CA GLU A 235 11.37 19.49 -9.42
C GLU A 235 11.77 20.84 -8.76
N ARG A 236 10.82 21.46 -8.05
CA ARG A 236 11.10 22.71 -7.31
C ARG A 236 11.70 22.46 -5.93
N ILE A 237 11.63 21.23 -5.43
CA ILE A 237 12.14 20.82 -4.11
C ILE A 237 13.53 20.20 -4.27
N PHE A 238 13.66 19.26 -5.20
CA PHE A 238 14.89 18.59 -5.58
C PHE A 238 15.10 18.79 -7.09
N PRO A 239 15.91 19.78 -7.52
CA PRO A 239 16.08 20.10 -8.92
C PRO A 239 16.62 18.93 -9.76
N GLY A 240 16.00 18.68 -10.90
CA GLY A 240 16.33 17.56 -11.78
C GLY A 240 15.86 16.19 -11.30
N CYS A 241 15.00 16.12 -10.27
CA CYS A 241 14.51 14.85 -9.76
C CYS A 241 13.36 14.29 -10.60
N ARG A 242 13.25 12.98 -10.57
CA ARG A 242 12.11 12.21 -11.07
C ARG A 242 11.34 11.53 -9.95
N LEU A 243 10.04 11.31 -10.14
CA LEU A 243 9.19 10.55 -9.22
C LEU A 243 8.98 9.14 -9.79
N LEU A 244 9.38 8.11 -9.05
CA LEU A 244 9.40 6.73 -9.52
C LEU A 244 8.81 5.79 -8.47
N ASP A 245 8.16 4.73 -8.92
CA ASP A 245 7.75 3.63 -8.04
C ASP A 245 8.95 2.76 -7.68
N ILE A 246 8.95 2.18 -6.48
CA ILE A 246 10.04 1.31 -6.02
C ILE A 246 10.32 0.14 -6.98
N HIS A 247 9.27 -0.46 -7.56
CA HIS A 247 9.44 -1.61 -8.45
C HIS A 247 10.10 -1.20 -9.77
N GLU A 248 9.75 -0.02 -10.32
CA GLU A 248 10.42 0.55 -11.49
C GLU A 248 11.90 0.82 -11.17
N TYR A 249 12.17 1.41 -10.01
CA TYR A 249 13.54 1.68 -9.57
C TYR A 249 14.38 0.41 -9.42
N LEU A 250 13.83 -0.62 -8.77
CA LEU A 250 14.54 -1.89 -8.60
C LEU A 250 14.79 -2.60 -9.94
N MET A 251 13.84 -2.53 -10.87
CA MET A 251 14.03 -3.04 -12.23
C MET A 251 15.17 -2.32 -12.94
N GLU A 252 15.24 -0.99 -12.86
CA GLU A 252 16.36 -0.21 -13.44
C GLU A 252 17.72 -0.56 -12.79
N LYS A 253 17.73 -0.95 -11.52
CA LYS A 253 18.94 -1.47 -10.83
C LYS A 253 19.28 -2.93 -11.16
N GLY A 254 18.53 -3.56 -12.08
CA GLY A 254 18.76 -4.94 -12.49
C GLY A 254 18.35 -6.00 -11.48
N VAL A 255 17.53 -5.62 -10.48
CA VAL A 255 17.01 -6.59 -9.51
C VAL A 255 16.04 -7.53 -10.19
N LYS A 256 16.24 -8.82 -10.04
CA LYS A 256 15.28 -9.84 -10.46
C LYS A 256 15.45 -11.13 -9.65
N LEU A 257 14.40 -11.93 -9.58
CA LEU A 257 14.46 -13.27 -9.03
C LEU A 257 14.95 -14.25 -10.09
N GLU A 258 15.77 -15.20 -9.66
CA GLU A 258 16.26 -16.28 -10.51
C GLU A 258 15.91 -17.62 -9.86
N GLY A 259 15.35 -18.54 -10.65
CA GLY A 259 15.14 -19.91 -10.21
C GLY A 259 14.09 -20.08 -9.09
N VAL A 260 13.05 -19.27 -9.08
CA VAL A 260 11.92 -19.48 -8.15
C VAL A 260 11.12 -20.69 -8.59
N GLU A 261 11.37 -21.83 -7.93
CA GLU A 261 10.68 -23.08 -8.16
C GLU A 261 9.47 -23.20 -7.22
N GLY A 262 8.46 -23.96 -7.65
CA GLY A 262 7.30 -24.27 -6.80
C GLY A 262 6.33 -23.12 -6.56
N THR A 263 6.55 -21.93 -7.16
CA THR A 263 5.65 -20.78 -7.05
C THR A 263 5.36 -20.17 -8.42
N ARG A 264 4.09 -19.89 -8.68
CA ARG A 264 3.63 -19.11 -9.85
C ARG A 264 2.95 -17.84 -9.41
N TYR A 265 3.06 -16.81 -10.24
CA TYR A 265 2.58 -15.48 -9.94
C TYR A 265 1.52 -15.03 -10.93
N MET A 266 0.56 -14.25 -10.43
CA MET A 266 -0.28 -13.36 -11.22
C MET A 266 -0.21 -11.96 -10.61
N TYR A 267 -0.44 -10.94 -11.41
CA TYR A 267 -0.35 -9.54 -10.98
C TYR A 267 -1.71 -8.86 -11.00
N HIS A 268 -2.08 -8.27 -9.88
CA HIS A 268 -3.22 -7.36 -9.78
C HIS A 268 -2.72 -5.92 -9.89
N ASP A 269 -3.04 -5.27 -11.02
CA ASP A 269 -2.73 -3.85 -11.18
C ASP A 269 -3.73 -2.99 -10.40
N PRO A 270 -3.27 -2.13 -9.48
CA PRO A 270 -4.14 -1.24 -8.72
C PRO A 270 -4.89 -0.24 -9.61
N CYS A 271 -6.09 0.21 -9.16
CA CYS A 271 -6.83 1.28 -9.84
C CYS A 271 -5.99 2.56 -10.02
N HIS A 272 -5.10 2.82 -9.07
CA HIS A 272 -4.04 3.82 -9.13
C HIS A 272 -2.71 3.08 -9.21
N THR A 273 -2.30 2.66 -10.42
CA THR A 273 -1.00 2.03 -10.58
C THR A 273 0.12 3.02 -10.21
N PRO A 274 1.09 2.62 -9.38
CA PRO A 274 2.24 3.48 -9.09
C PRO A 274 3.26 3.52 -10.23
N MET A 275 3.30 2.48 -11.05
CA MET A 275 4.21 2.36 -12.18
C MET A 275 3.71 3.24 -13.33
N LYS A 276 4.36 4.37 -13.55
CA LYS A 276 3.98 5.39 -14.54
C LYS A 276 4.96 5.51 -15.70
N THR A 277 6.19 5.03 -15.50
CA THR A 277 7.26 5.13 -16.50
C THR A 277 7.28 3.91 -17.41
N TYR A 278 7.08 2.73 -16.85
CA TYR A 278 7.08 1.47 -17.57
C TYR A 278 5.73 0.74 -17.48
N ALA A 279 5.47 -0.18 -18.40
CA ALA A 279 4.27 -1.03 -18.32
C ALA A 279 4.32 -1.93 -17.08
N PRO A 280 3.30 -1.92 -16.21
CA PRO A 280 3.32 -2.65 -14.93
C PRO A 280 3.60 -4.15 -15.06
N LEU A 281 3.04 -4.80 -16.10
CA LEU A 281 3.29 -6.23 -16.36
C LEU A 281 4.74 -6.50 -16.80
N LYS A 282 5.37 -5.56 -17.51
CA LYS A 282 6.79 -5.67 -17.87
C LYS A 282 7.63 -5.61 -16.60
N VAL A 283 7.42 -4.58 -15.77
CA VAL A 283 8.14 -4.41 -14.49
C VAL A 283 8.00 -5.64 -13.61
N THR A 284 6.77 -6.11 -13.41
CA THR A 284 6.50 -7.26 -12.55
C THR A 284 7.15 -8.54 -13.10
N SER A 285 7.05 -8.77 -14.41
CA SER A 285 7.64 -9.97 -15.04
C SER A 285 9.16 -9.96 -14.99
N GLU A 286 9.80 -8.82 -15.23
CA GLU A 286 11.26 -8.68 -15.12
C GLU A 286 11.74 -8.91 -13.68
N LEU A 287 11.09 -8.29 -12.69
CA LEU A 287 11.44 -8.48 -11.28
C LEU A 287 11.26 -9.93 -10.81
N MET A 288 10.17 -10.58 -11.23
CA MET A 288 9.91 -11.99 -10.86
C MET A 288 10.73 -13.00 -11.66
N GLY A 289 11.48 -12.56 -12.69
CA GLY A 289 12.26 -13.45 -13.56
C GLY A 289 11.42 -14.43 -14.39
N THR A 290 10.11 -14.20 -14.49
CA THR A 290 9.16 -15.04 -15.22
C THR A 290 8.00 -14.22 -15.74
N LYS A 291 7.33 -14.72 -16.80
CA LYS A 291 6.12 -14.06 -17.31
C LYS A 291 5.00 -14.13 -16.30
N VAL A 292 4.51 -12.97 -15.88
CA VAL A 292 3.41 -12.84 -14.89
C VAL A 292 2.15 -12.36 -15.62
N PRO A 293 1.05 -13.14 -15.65
CA PRO A 293 -0.20 -12.70 -16.25
C PRO A 293 -0.92 -11.67 -15.41
N LEU A 294 -1.70 -10.81 -16.08
CA LEU A 294 -2.59 -9.87 -15.42
C LEU A 294 -3.80 -10.61 -14.80
N ASN A 295 -4.09 -10.32 -13.55
CA ASN A 295 -5.34 -10.68 -12.91
C ASN A 295 -6.15 -9.39 -12.68
N ASP A 296 -7.02 -9.08 -13.64
CA ASP A 296 -7.79 -7.84 -13.71
C ASP A 296 -8.86 -7.75 -12.60
N ARG A 297 -9.81 -6.87 -12.72
CA ARG A 297 -10.87 -6.58 -11.76
C ARG A 297 -10.40 -5.92 -10.47
N CYS A 298 -11.26 -5.09 -9.91
CA CYS A 298 -11.00 -4.36 -8.67
C CYS A 298 -10.96 -5.30 -7.45
N CYS A 299 -10.02 -5.07 -6.52
CA CYS A 299 -9.90 -5.82 -5.27
C CYS A 299 -11.07 -5.60 -4.29
N GLY A 300 -11.90 -4.57 -4.50
CA GLY A 300 -13.05 -4.23 -3.66
C GLY A 300 -12.73 -3.52 -2.35
N GLU A 301 -11.46 -3.21 -2.05
CA GLU A 301 -11.10 -2.59 -0.76
C GLU A 301 -11.23 -1.07 -0.79
N SER A 302 -10.72 -0.39 -1.82
CA SER A 302 -10.82 1.06 -2.04
C SER A 302 -10.74 1.90 -0.74
N GLY A 303 -9.66 1.76 0.01
CA GLY A 303 -9.45 2.47 1.26
C GLY A 303 -10.49 2.12 2.34
N THR A 304 -11.55 2.93 2.47
CA THR A 304 -12.58 2.71 3.49
C THR A 304 -13.87 2.05 2.95
N LEU A 305 -13.95 1.70 1.68
CA LEU A 305 -15.18 1.17 1.07
C LEU A 305 -15.65 -0.11 1.77
N ALA A 306 -14.74 -1.01 2.05
CA ALA A 306 -15.05 -2.28 2.70
C ALA A 306 -15.63 -2.13 4.11
N VAL A 307 -15.36 -1.01 4.78
CA VAL A 307 -15.91 -0.69 6.12
C VAL A 307 -17.18 0.14 6.02
N THR A 308 -17.24 1.10 5.10
CA THR A 308 -18.35 2.06 5.01
C THR A 308 -19.54 1.55 4.19
N ARG A 309 -19.26 0.74 3.16
CA ARG A 309 -20.24 0.10 2.27
C ARG A 309 -19.83 -1.35 1.97
N PRO A 310 -19.82 -2.22 3.01
CA PRO A 310 -19.46 -3.64 2.84
C PRO A 310 -20.30 -4.36 1.80
N ASP A 311 -21.55 -3.97 1.61
CA ASP A 311 -22.47 -4.47 0.59
C ASP A 311 -21.94 -4.24 -0.84
N ILE A 312 -21.48 -3.02 -1.13
CA ILE A 312 -20.88 -2.69 -2.44
C ILE A 312 -19.53 -3.42 -2.60
N SER A 313 -18.72 -3.39 -1.55
CA SER A 313 -17.44 -4.09 -1.54
C SER A 313 -17.61 -5.59 -1.81
N THR A 314 -18.63 -6.24 -1.24
CA THR A 314 -18.94 -7.65 -1.49
C THR A 314 -19.29 -7.93 -2.95
N GLN A 315 -20.05 -7.06 -3.62
CA GLN A 315 -20.36 -7.20 -5.05
C GLN A 315 -19.12 -7.09 -5.93
N VAL A 316 -18.23 -6.13 -5.61
CA VAL A 316 -16.97 -5.96 -6.34
C VAL A 316 -16.05 -7.16 -6.11
N ARG A 317 -15.95 -7.62 -4.87
CA ARG A 317 -15.13 -8.78 -4.49
C ARG A 317 -15.61 -10.08 -5.13
N PHE A 318 -16.91 -10.26 -5.31
CA PHE A 318 -17.45 -11.41 -6.03
C PHE A 318 -16.83 -11.56 -7.42
N ARG A 319 -16.84 -10.47 -8.21
CA ARG A 319 -16.22 -10.46 -9.55
C ARG A 319 -14.71 -10.66 -9.53
N LYS A 320 -14.06 -10.19 -8.46
CA LYS A 320 -12.62 -10.41 -8.28
C LYS A 320 -12.30 -11.86 -7.95
N GLN A 321 -13.14 -12.51 -7.16
CA GLN A 321 -13.00 -13.93 -6.85
C GLN A 321 -13.10 -14.79 -8.11
N GLU A 322 -14.08 -14.54 -8.96
CA GLU A 322 -14.21 -15.24 -10.27
C GLU A 322 -12.93 -15.10 -11.11
N GLU A 323 -12.33 -13.90 -11.12
CA GLU A 323 -11.09 -13.66 -11.88
C GLU A 323 -9.86 -14.35 -11.24
N LEU A 324 -9.80 -14.43 -9.91
CA LEU A 324 -8.76 -15.19 -9.20
C LEU A 324 -8.86 -16.67 -9.51
N GLU A 325 -10.04 -17.25 -9.39
CA GLU A 325 -10.31 -18.67 -9.69
C GLU A 325 -9.96 -19.02 -11.13
N LYS A 326 -10.32 -18.14 -12.09
CA LYS A 326 -9.96 -18.29 -13.49
C LYS A 326 -8.43 -18.26 -13.68
N GLY A 327 -7.74 -17.25 -13.14
CA GLY A 327 -6.29 -17.13 -13.25
C GLY A 327 -5.55 -18.30 -12.61
N THR A 328 -6.05 -18.79 -11.47
CA THR A 328 -5.51 -20.00 -10.82
C THR A 328 -5.69 -21.25 -11.69
N SER A 329 -6.86 -21.43 -12.30
CA SER A 329 -7.11 -22.54 -13.20
C SER A 329 -6.18 -22.50 -14.42
N GLU A 330 -5.96 -21.32 -15.00
CA GLU A 330 -5.03 -21.12 -16.11
C GLU A 330 -3.57 -21.44 -15.71
N LEU A 331 -3.15 -21.01 -14.52
CA LEU A 331 -1.81 -21.31 -14.00
C LEU A 331 -1.62 -22.78 -13.59
N ARG A 332 -2.68 -23.55 -13.44
CA ARG A 332 -2.66 -25.00 -13.13
C ARG A 332 -2.91 -25.88 -14.34
N ALA A 333 -3.16 -25.31 -15.51
CA ALA A 333 -3.59 -26.07 -16.71
C ALA A 333 -2.59 -27.15 -17.17
N ASP A 334 -1.31 -27.00 -16.86
CA ASP A 334 -0.23 -27.96 -17.16
C ASP A 334 0.06 -28.94 -16.02
N GLY A 335 -0.83 -29.03 -15.01
CA GLY A 335 -0.67 -29.93 -13.86
C GLY A 335 0.17 -29.34 -12.71
N PHE A 336 0.47 -28.05 -12.73
CA PHE A 336 1.21 -27.40 -11.65
C PHE A 336 0.47 -27.47 -10.31
N ASN A 337 1.11 -28.04 -9.29
CA ASN A 337 0.57 -28.21 -7.93
C ASN A 337 1.24 -27.34 -6.87
N GLY A 338 2.14 -26.44 -7.26
CA GLY A 338 2.82 -25.53 -6.36
C GLY A 338 1.96 -24.37 -5.87
N GLN A 339 2.59 -23.45 -5.18
CA GLN A 339 1.95 -22.25 -4.64
C GLN A 339 1.61 -21.26 -5.77
N ILE A 340 0.43 -20.65 -5.68
CA ILE A 340 0.06 -19.53 -6.53
C ILE A 340 -0.05 -18.28 -5.66
N LYS A 341 0.60 -17.19 -6.09
CA LYS A 341 0.54 -15.90 -5.42
C LYS A 341 -0.01 -14.82 -6.35
N VAL A 342 -0.87 -13.96 -5.79
CA VAL A 342 -1.31 -12.74 -6.44
C VAL A 342 -0.52 -11.55 -5.91
N LEU A 343 0.30 -10.96 -6.77
CA LEU A 343 1.15 -9.82 -6.43
C LEU A 343 0.42 -8.50 -6.69
N THR A 344 0.75 -7.49 -5.92
CA THR A 344 0.25 -6.13 -6.13
C THR A 344 1.28 -5.07 -5.75
N SER A 345 1.05 -3.83 -6.16
CA SER A 345 1.85 -2.64 -5.86
C SER A 345 1.08 -1.57 -5.07
N CYS A 346 0.02 -1.97 -4.33
CA CYS A 346 -0.78 -1.06 -3.51
C CYS A 346 -1.13 -1.69 -2.15
N PRO A 347 -0.86 -1.02 -1.01
CA PRO A 347 -1.18 -1.56 0.32
C PRO A 347 -2.67 -1.84 0.54
N SER A 348 -3.57 -1.01 -0.03
CA SER A 348 -5.02 -1.27 0.05
C SER A 348 -5.42 -2.50 -0.74
N CYS A 349 -4.80 -2.73 -1.91
CA CYS A 349 -5.07 -3.94 -2.69
C CYS A 349 -4.51 -5.19 -1.99
N LEU A 350 -3.34 -5.09 -1.35
CA LEU A 350 -2.80 -6.18 -0.54
C LEU A 350 -3.81 -6.61 0.54
N GLN A 351 -4.43 -5.65 1.24
CA GLN A 351 -5.50 -5.95 2.22
C GLN A 351 -6.69 -6.65 1.56
N GLY A 352 -7.18 -6.11 0.45
CA GLY A 352 -8.34 -6.66 -0.26
C GLY A 352 -8.09 -8.07 -0.78
N LEU A 353 -6.94 -8.29 -1.41
CA LEU A 353 -6.55 -9.58 -1.99
C LEU A 353 -6.27 -10.65 -0.91
N SER A 354 -5.66 -10.27 0.21
CA SER A 354 -5.40 -11.20 1.32
C SER A 354 -6.68 -11.81 1.91
N ARG A 355 -7.83 -11.20 1.68
CA ARG A 355 -9.13 -11.68 2.17
C ARG A 355 -9.72 -12.84 1.35
N PHE A 356 -9.12 -13.19 0.21
CA PHE A 356 -9.60 -14.29 -0.64
C PHE A 356 -8.92 -15.64 -0.32
N ARG A 357 -7.87 -15.64 0.48
CA ARG A 357 -7.06 -16.84 0.73
C ARG A 357 -7.87 -18.09 1.10
N ASP A 358 -8.87 -17.93 1.97
CA ASP A 358 -9.68 -19.07 2.44
C ASP A 358 -10.66 -19.60 1.37
N ASP A 359 -10.96 -18.80 0.35
CA ASP A 359 -11.92 -19.15 -0.70
C ASP A 359 -11.23 -19.70 -1.96
N THR A 360 -10.07 -19.13 -2.32
CA THR A 360 -9.41 -19.39 -3.60
C THR A 360 -8.06 -20.10 -3.46
N GLY A 361 -7.52 -20.15 -2.23
CA GLY A 361 -6.26 -20.82 -1.91
C GLY A 361 -4.99 -20.05 -2.30
N GLU A 362 -5.10 -18.90 -2.97
CA GLU A 362 -3.94 -18.08 -3.30
C GLU A 362 -3.50 -17.21 -2.13
N GLU A 363 -2.21 -16.94 -2.09
CA GLU A 363 -1.61 -15.97 -1.19
C GLU A 363 -1.43 -14.63 -1.90
N ALA A 364 -1.87 -13.55 -1.26
CA ALA A 364 -1.60 -12.20 -1.73
C ALA A 364 -0.29 -11.69 -1.13
N ASP A 365 0.56 -11.10 -1.97
CA ASP A 365 1.77 -10.44 -1.49
C ASP A 365 2.06 -9.13 -2.23
N TYR A 366 2.99 -8.38 -1.72
CA TYR A 366 3.47 -7.15 -2.32
C TYR A 366 4.77 -7.44 -3.10
N ILE A 367 4.91 -6.93 -4.33
CA ILE A 367 6.07 -7.28 -5.17
C ILE A 367 7.39 -7.10 -4.42
N VAL A 368 7.65 -5.93 -3.80
CA VAL A 368 8.91 -5.68 -3.09
C VAL A 368 9.07 -6.55 -1.83
N VAL A 369 7.99 -7.00 -1.22
CA VAL A 369 8.05 -7.94 -0.07
C VAL A 369 8.44 -9.32 -0.55
N GLU A 370 7.89 -9.77 -1.67
CA GLU A 370 8.26 -11.04 -2.29
C GLU A 370 9.73 -11.04 -2.73
N LEU A 371 10.21 -9.94 -3.34
CA LEU A 371 11.63 -9.76 -3.64
C LEU A 371 12.51 -9.88 -2.40
N ALA A 372 12.15 -9.17 -1.32
CA ALA A 372 12.91 -9.20 -0.08
C ALA A 372 12.97 -10.60 0.53
N LYS A 373 11.87 -11.37 0.52
CA LYS A 373 11.84 -12.76 0.99
C LYS A 373 12.81 -13.67 0.23
N HIS A 374 12.79 -13.60 -1.08
CA HIS A 374 13.61 -14.47 -1.92
C HIS A 374 15.09 -14.06 -1.95
N LEU A 375 15.39 -12.76 -1.99
CA LEU A 375 16.76 -12.27 -2.12
C LEU A 375 17.49 -12.16 -0.78
N LEU A 376 16.76 -11.89 0.31
CA LEU A 376 17.34 -11.65 1.64
C LEU A 376 17.03 -12.78 2.65
N GLY A 377 16.19 -13.75 2.25
CA GLY A 377 15.79 -14.88 3.08
C GLY A 377 14.61 -14.62 4.02
N ASP A 378 14.14 -15.65 4.69
CA ASP A 378 12.91 -15.61 5.51
C ASP A 378 12.99 -14.61 6.69
N ASN A 379 14.17 -14.41 7.25
CA ASN A 379 14.40 -13.50 8.37
C ASN A 379 14.72 -12.06 7.94
N TRP A 380 14.58 -11.72 6.65
CA TRP A 380 15.00 -10.45 6.06
C TRP A 380 14.61 -9.21 6.86
N MET A 381 13.41 -9.23 7.43
CA MET A 381 12.89 -8.06 8.16
C MET A 381 13.64 -7.83 9.48
N ALA A 382 13.87 -8.89 10.25
CA ALA A 382 14.62 -8.82 11.51
C ALA A 382 16.09 -8.45 11.25
N ASP A 383 16.68 -9.05 10.23
CA ASP A 383 18.08 -8.81 9.83
C ASP A 383 18.27 -7.38 9.31
N TYR A 384 17.34 -6.87 8.49
CA TYR A 384 17.39 -5.48 8.04
C TYR A 384 17.25 -4.51 9.21
N VAL A 385 16.26 -4.70 10.10
CA VAL A 385 16.06 -3.84 11.27
C VAL A 385 17.29 -3.83 12.18
N SER A 386 17.91 -4.99 12.39
CA SER A 386 19.14 -5.12 13.18
C SER A 386 20.28 -4.34 12.53
N ARG A 387 20.54 -4.57 11.24
CA ARG A 387 21.62 -3.88 10.49
C ARG A 387 21.39 -2.37 10.44
N ALA A 388 20.18 -1.94 10.19
CA ALA A 388 19.85 -0.52 10.13
C ALA A 388 20.10 0.18 11.48
N ASN A 389 19.66 -0.41 12.59
CA ASN A 389 19.88 0.15 13.94
C ASN A 389 21.34 0.07 14.42
N THR A 390 22.18 -0.74 13.77
CA THR A 390 23.60 -0.89 14.15
C THR A 390 24.51 -0.02 13.27
N GLY A 391 24.24 1.31 13.26
CA GLY A 391 25.14 2.29 12.64
C GLY A 391 24.85 2.66 11.17
N SER A 392 23.75 2.15 10.57
CA SER A 392 23.37 2.50 9.19
C SER A 392 22.44 3.71 9.10
N ILE A 393 21.88 4.18 10.21
CA ILE A 393 20.96 5.32 10.27
C ILE A 393 21.66 6.54 10.84
N GLU A 394 21.87 7.52 9.99
CA GLU A 394 22.24 8.87 10.40
C GLU A 394 20.97 9.66 10.74
N ARG A 395 21.00 10.38 11.86
CA ARG A 395 19.87 11.19 12.35
C ARG A 395 20.25 12.66 12.26
N VAL A 396 19.81 13.32 11.19
CA VAL A 396 20.14 14.73 10.94
C VAL A 396 19.02 15.61 11.53
N LEU A 397 19.38 16.58 12.35
CA LEU A 397 18.39 17.54 12.89
C LEU A 397 17.84 18.44 11.79
N LEU A 398 16.51 18.63 11.79
CA LEU A 398 15.80 19.46 10.81
C LEU A 398 15.81 20.94 11.18
#